data_1b1cd3522930807d03762ac97512cb91
#
_entry.id   1b1cd3522930807d03762ac97512cb91
#
_cell.length_a   1.000
_cell.length_b   1.000
_cell.length_c   1.000
_cell.angle_alpha   90.00
_cell.angle_beta   90.00
_cell.angle_gamma   90.00
#
_symmetry.space_group_name_H-M   'P 1'
#
loop_
_entity.id
_entity.type
_entity.pdbx_description
1 polymer ?
#
loop_
_entity_poly.entity_id
_entity_poly.type
_entity_poly.pdbx_seq_one_letter_code
_entity_poly.pdbx_strand_id
1 'polypeptide(L)'
;MPRYYFHVQCGTESSIDAEGIEMADEGAAWVEAISTCGQMIHDIDGAMRTGTVWQMEVTNEAGDGVFRLFFRTEIGAAARRKSPGWGASPNKK
;
A
#
# COMPACT_ATOMS: atom_id res chain seq x y z
N MET A 1 -23.99 0.62 9.93
CA MET A 1 -23.08 1.12 8.91
C MET A 1 -22.39 -0.05 8.25
N PRO A 2 -22.08 0.06 6.97
CA PRO A 2 -21.39 -1.03 6.30
C PRO A 2 -19.99 -1.22 6.85
N ARG A 3 -19.49 -2.43 6.74
CA ARG A 3 -18.17 -2.78 7.21
C ARG A 3 -17.29 -3.08 6.02
N TYR A 4 -16.07 -2.55 6.03
CA TYR A 4 -15.12 -2.74 4.96
C TYR A 4 -13.88 -3.40 5.50
N TYR A 5 -13.24 -4.21 4.66
CA TYR A 5 -12.07 -4.98 5.05
C TYR A 5 -10.90 -4.55 4.18
N PHE A 6 -9.77 -4.31 4.80
CA PHE A 6 -8.60 -3.76 4.13
C PHE A 6 -7.49 -4.81 4.15
N HIS A 7 -7.32 -5.50 3.04
CA HIS A 7 -6.33 -6.56 2.91
C HIS A 7 -5.10 -6.04 2.22
N VAL A 8 -3.93 -6.38 2.73
CA VAL A 8 -2.67 -5.86 2.22
C VAL A 8 -1.79 -7.00 1.75
N GLN A 9 -1.12 -6.79 0.63
CA GLN A 9 -0.15 -7.75 0.12
C GLN A 9 1.10 -6.99 -0.28
N CYS A 10 2.25 -7.44 0.20
CA CYS A 10 3.52 -6.81 -0.11
C CYS A 10 4.48 -7.93 -0.50
N GLY A 11 4.78 -8.03 -1.79
CA GLY A 11 5.59 -9.12 -2.28
C GLY A 11 4.92 -10.45 -2.04
N THR A 12 5.57 -11.31 -1.29
CA THR A 12 5.01 -12.63 -0.99
C THR A 12 4.25 -12.65 0.32
N GLU A 13 4.25 -11.55 1.05
CA GLU A 13 3.55 -11.50 2.32
C GLU A 13 2.18 -10.90 2.14
N SER A 14 1.22 -11.44 2.86
CA SER A 14 -0.12 -10.91 2.79
C SER A 14 -0.71 -10.86 4.18
N SER A 15 -1.61 -9.91 4.36
CA SER A 15 -2.30 -9.71 5.62
C SER A 15 -3.78 -9.58 5.31
N ILE A 16 -4.55 -10.50 5.84
CA ILE A 16 -6.00 -10.51 5.63
C ILE A 16 -6.64 -9.85 6.83
N ASP A 17 -7.48 -8.86 6.56
CA ASP A 17 -8.21 -8.17 7.62
C ASP A 17 -9.46 -8.96 7.93
N ALA A 18 -9.51 -9.57 9.10
CA ALA A 18 -10.64 -10.40 9.47
C ALA A 18 -11.72 -9.62 10.22
N GLU A 19 -11.39 -8.45 10.72
CA GLU A 19 -12.32 -7.70 11.55
C GLU A 19 -13.03 -6.58 10.83
N GLY A 20 -12.32 -5.90 9.95
CA GLY A 20 -12.90 -4.81 9.22
C GLY A 20 -13.14 -3.56 10.05
N ILE A 21 -13.65 -2.55 9.40
CA ILE A 21 -13.94 -1.27 10.03
C ILE A 21 -15.29 -0.80 9.50
N GLU A 22 -16.14 -0.35 10.39
CA GLU A 22 -17.43 0.22 9.97
C GLU A 22 -17.20 1.64 9.47
N MET A 23 -17.78 1.94 8.33
CA MET A 23 -17.64 3.23 7.70
C MET A 23 -18.98 3.68 7.17
N ALA A 24 -19.12 4.97 6.99
CA ALA A 24 -20.41 5.53 6.57
C ALA A 24 -20.78 5.05 5.15
N ASP A 25 -19.81 5.04 4.24
CA ASP A 25 -20.07 4.66 2.87
C ASP A 25 -18.75 4.36 2.19
N GLU A 26 -18.83 4.09 0.88
CA GLU A 26 -17.62 3.78 0.11
C GLU A 26 -16.68 4.97 0.01
N GLY A 27 -17.22 6.18 0.03
CA GLY A 27 -16.37 7.36 -0.01
C GLY A 27 -15.49 7.45 1.23
N ALA A 28 -16.06 7.14 2.40
CA ALA A 28 -15.29 7.13 3.62
C ALA A 28 -14.24 6.03 3.59
N ALA A 29 -14.60 4.88 3.03
CA ALA A 29 -13.65 3.78 2.89
C ALA A 29 -12.50 4.16 1.97
N TRP A 30 -12.78 4.91 0.92
CA TRP A 30 -11.75 5.38 0.00
C TRP A 30 -10.75 6.27 0.72
N VAL A 31 -11.26 7.24 1.49
CA VAL A 31 -10.40 8.15 2.23
C VAL A 31 -9.54 7.37 3.22
N GLU A 32 -10.14 6.41 3.91
CA GLU A 32 -9.40 5.60 4.86
C GLU A 32 -8.31 4.78 4.16
N ALA A 33 -8.64 4.22 3.00
CA ALA A 33 -7.67 3.41 2.25
C ALA A 33 -6.47 4.25 1.85
N ILE A 34 -6.71 5.44 1.31
CA ILE A 34 -5.62 6.33 0.89
C ILE A 34 -4.76 6.73 2.10
N SER A 35 -5.41 7.08 3.19
CA SER A 35 -4.72 7.51 4.39
C SER A 35 -3.86 6.38 4.95
N THR A 36 -4.44 5.18 5.02
CA THR A 36 -3.74 4.02 5.57
C THR A 36 -2.56 3.64 4.67
N CYS A 37 -2.75 3.67 3.36
CA CYS A 37 -1.66 3.37 2.43
C CYS A 37 -0.52 4.36 2.60
N GLY A 38 -0.84 5.64 2.72
CA GLY A 38 0.18 6.65 2.91
C GLY A 38 0.97 6.41 4.18
N GLN A 39 0.27 6.06 5.25
CA GLN A 39 0.92 5.80 6.53
C GLN A 39 1.81 4.57 6.44
N MET A 40 1.33 3.51 5.80
CA MET A 40 2.11 2.29 5.69
C MET A 40 3.36 2.49 4.85
N ILE A 41 3.24 3.23 3.76
CA ILE A 41 4.38 3.52 2.92
C ILE A 41 5.40 4.36 3.68
N HIS A 42 4.91 5.32 4.45
CA HIS A 42 5.78 6.15 5.27
C HIS A 42 6.53 5.29 6.29
N ASP A 43 5.83 4.33 6.89
CA ASP A 43 6.42 3.50 7.93
C ASP A 43 7.40 2.46 7.41
N ILE A 44 7.36 2.18 6.10
CA ILE A 44 8.30 1.24 5.53
C ILE A 44 9.74 1.74 5.67
N ASP A 45 9.91 3.04 5.58
CA ASP A 45 11.19 3.67 5.90
C ASP A 45 12.34 3.06 5.11
N GLY A 46 12.13 2.90 3.83
CA GLY A 46 13.18 2.39 2.96
C GLY A 46 13.35 0.89 2.96
N ALA A 47 12.53 0.18 3.73
CA ALA A 47 12.62 -1.27 3.78
C ALA A 47 12.07 -1.93 2.52
N MET A 48 11.25 -1.22 1.77
CA MET A 48 10.67 -1.79 0.57
C MET A 48 11.73 -1.89 -0.53
N ARG A 49 11.85 -3.08 -1.07
CA ARG A 49 12.82 -3.29 -2.13
C ARG A 49 12.31 -2.75 -3.44
N THR A 50 13.25 -2.27 -4.24
CA THR A 50 12.93 -1.84 -5.59
C THR A 50 12.35 -3.03 -6.36
N GLY A 51 11.29 -2.78 -7.09
CA GLY A 51 10.64 -3.82 -7.86
C GLY A 51 9.54 -4.54 -7.12
N THR A 52 9.37 -4.25 -5.84
CA THR A 52 8.31 -4.87 -5.07
C THR A 52 6.97 -4.23 -5.43
N VAL A 53 5.96 -5.05 -5.58
CA VAL A 53 4.61 -4.57 -5.79
C VAL A 53 3.86 -4.68 -4.46
N TRP A 54 3.27 -3.58 -4.06
CA TRP A 54 2.49 -3.49 -2.84
C TRP A 54 1.06 -3.19 -3.25
N GLN A 55 0.12 -3.87 -2.65
CA GLN A 55 -1.27 -3.58 -2.98
C GLN A 55 -2.17 -3.71 -1.76
N MET A 56 -3.26 -2.98 -1.81
CA MET A 56 -4.31 -3.07 -0.82
C MET A 56 -5.61 -3.31 -1.54
N GLU A 57 -6.36 -4.30 -1.10
CA GLU A 57 -7.68 -4.54 -1.63
C GLU A 57 -8.70 -4.30 -0.55
N VAL A 58 -9.69 -3.48 -0.85
CA VAL A 58 -10.77 -3.19 0.07
C VAL A 58 -12.00 -3.95 -0.40
N THR A 59 -12.57 -4.74 0.51
CA THR A 59 -13.77 -5.51 0.19
C THR A 59 -14.88 -5.09 1.12
N ASN A 60 -16.10 -5.38 0.72
CA ASN A 60 -17.27 -5.10 1.55
C ASN A 60 -17.66 -6.36 2.33
N GLU A 61 -18.77 -6.30 3.02
CA GLU A 61 -19.21 -7.40 3.87
C GLU A 61 -19.52 -8.66 3.08
N ALA A 62 -19.91 -8.51 1.82
CA ALA A 62 -20.20 -9.64 0.96
C ALA A 62 -18.93 -10.26 0.41
N GLY A 63 -17.77 -9.63 0.64
CA GLY A 63 -16.53 -10.13 0.10
C GLY A 63 -16.22 -9.61 -1.28
N ASP A 64 -17.03 -8.70 -1.80
CA ASP A 64 -16.81 -8.14 -3.12
C ASP A 64 -15.75 -7.05 -3.05
N GLY A 65 -14.92 -6.98 -4.08
CA GLY A 65 -13.90 -5.94 -4.17
C GLY A 65 -14.53 -4.60 -4.44
N VAL A 66 -14.16 -3.61 -3.65
CA VAL A 66 -14.64 -2.25 -3.81
C VAL A 66 -13.57 -1.39 -4.44
N PHE A 67 -12.35 -1.48 -3.92
CA PHE A 67 -11.19 -0.75 -4.45
C PHE A 67 -9.98 -1.65 -4.43
N ARG A 68 -9.01 -1.30 -5.28
CA ARG A 68 -7.69 -1.90 -5.21
C ARG A 68 -6.66 -0.83 -5.50
N LEU A 69 -5.71 -0.68 -4.59
CA LEU A 69 -4.65 0.30 -4.75
C LEU A 69 -3.35 -0.44 -4.94
N PHE A 70 -2.52 0.05 -5.87
CA PHE A 70 -1.23 -0.54 -6.14
C PHE A 70 -0.15 0.48 -5.94
N PHE A 71 0.98 0.02 -5.44
CA PHE A 71 2.16 0.84 -5.34
C PHE A 71 3.34 -0.03 -5.77
N ARG A 72 4.13 0.47 -6.69
CA ARG A 72 5.26 -0.28 -7.20
C ARG A 72 6.45 0.64 -7.37
N THR A 73 7.62 0.13 -7.02
CA THR A 73 8.84 0.87 -7.21
C THR A 73 9.65 0.26 -8.33
N GLU A 74 10.33 1.10 -9.08
CA GLU A 74 11.19 0.67 -10.17
C GLU A 74 12.46 1.48 -10.11
N ILE A 75 13.52 0.84 -10.58
CA ILE A 75 14.80 1.52 -10.64
C ILE A 75 14.95 2.12 -12.03
N GLY A 76 15.31 3.39 -12.07
CA GLY A 76 15.49 4.05 -13.36
C GLY A 76 16.85 3.71 -13.96
N ALA A 77 16.99 4.02 -15.24
CA ALA A 77 18.24 3.70 -15.95
C ALA A 77 19.44 4.35 -15.31
N ALA A 78 19.29 5.57 -14.84
CA ALA A 78 20.43 6.27 -14.26
C ALA A 78 20.90 5.60 -12.98
N ALA A 79 19.97 5.10 -12.19
CA ALA A 79 20.32 4.45 -10.93
C ALA A 79 20.94 3.07 -11.16
N ARG A 80 20.61 2.43 -12.26
CA ARG A 80 21.18 1.12 -12.56
C ARG A 80 22.66 1.15 -12.78
N ARG A 81 23.18 2.31 -13.18
CA ARG A 81 24.59 2.45 -13.47
C ARG A 81 25.41 2.73 -12.23
N LYS A 82 24.76 2.85 -11.08
CA LYS A 82 25.43 3.15 -9.84
C LYS A 82 25.06 2.12 -8.81
N SER A 83 25.86 2.06 -7.78
CA SER A 83 25.47 1.28 -6.63
C SER A 83 24.16 1.80 -6.10
N PRO A 84 23.27 0.89 -5.75
CA PRO A 84 21.98 1.32 -5.22
C PRO A 84 22.14 1.96 -3.86
N GLY A 85 21.81 3.20 -3.81
CA GLY A 85 21.77 3.91 -2.56
C GLY A 85 20.39 4.47 -2.34
N TRP A 86 19.42 3.78 -2.84
CA TRP A 86 18.07 4.30 -2.86
C TRP A 86 17.57 4.73 -1.52
N GLY A 87 17.77 3.88 -0.55
CA GLY A 87 17.25 4.21 0.75
C GLY A 87 17.99 5.34 1.39
N ALA A 88 19.15 5.62 0.85
CA ALA A 88 19.94 6.67 1.45
C ALA A 88 19.59 8.00 0.94
N SER A 89 18.94 8.25 0.16
CA SER A 89 18.79 9.47 -0.24
C SER A 89 18.23 10.48 0.02
N PRO A 90 18.15 10.86 0.19
CA PRO A 90 17.65 11.73 0.17
C PRO A 90 17.76 12.86 -0.43
N ASN A 91 17.56 13.08 -0.55
CA ASN A 91 17.59 13.85 -0.90
C ASN A 91 17.99 14.86 -0.62
N LYS A 92 18.35 15.15 -0.67
CA LYS A 92 18.78 16.05 -0.51
C LYS A 92 18.72 16.90 -1.24
N LYS A 93 18.27 17.31 -1.42
CA LYS A 93 18.14 17.97 -1.91
C LYS A 93 18.31 18.44 -2.00
#